data_ede33e28b57bd14eef3ef624eb813565
#
_entry.id   ede33e28b57bd14eef3ef624eb813565
#
_cell.length_a   1.000
_cell.length_b   1.000
_cell.length_c   1.000
_cell.angle_alpha   90.00
_cell.angle_beta   90.00
_cell.angle_gamma   90.00
#
_symmetry.space_group_name_H-M   'P 1'
#
loop_
_entity.id
_entity.type
_entity.pdbx_description
1 polymer ?
#
loop_
_entity_poly.entity_id
_entity_poly.type
_entity_poly.pdbx_seq_one_letter_code
_entity_poly.pdbx_strand_id
1 'polypeptide(L)'
;GMEMQVDSMVYKNESRPVYYAKYGNRGCLFELRVNDILMTEMTYSANIGEALITINPTIFKSGRQTVEIHLSPIKGEDVISNAKPFRLEIGYYDFAEEVDESGERIWHTVFTLPDIEIPEKGLPYIDMKGEFEANVPYQYTYWDDCVDLRTIPDIEQKIVKEYEYVRKLIAQKNLEQLKKYFISSYQEFAITIYQTKEDIETSWK
;
A
#
# COMPACT_ATOMS: atom_id res chain seq x y z
N GLY A 1 -8.55 -20.96 4.36
CA GLY A 1 -7.30 -20.29 4.12
C GLY A 1 -7.08 -20.14 2.63
N MET A 2 -6.69 -18.96 2.19
CA MET A 2 -6.34 -18.72 0.80
C MET A 2 -4.99 -19.36 0.52
N GLU A 3 -4.98 -20.39 -0.30
CA GLU A 3 -3.73 -20.93 -0.83
C GLU A 3 -3.33 -20.14 -2.06
N MET A 4 -2.32 -19.30 -1.93
CA MET A 4 -1.68 -18.69 -3.08
C MET A 4 -0.46 -19.49 -3.47
N GLN A 5 -0.43 -19.92 -4.73
CA GLN A 5 0.69 -20.67 -5.28
C GLN A 5 1.56 -19.73 -6.11
N VAL A 6 2.60 -19.18 -5.48
CA VAL A 6 3.56 -18.28 -6.16
C VAL A 6 4.22 -18.96 -7.35
N ASP A 7 4.53 -20.26 -7.23
CA ASP A 7 5.19 -21.04 -8.30
C ASP A 7 4.33 -21.23 -9.53
N SER A 8 3.00 -21.21 -9.40
CA SER A 8 2.07 -21.34 -10.54
C SER A 8 1.73 -20.00 -11.18
N MET A 9 2.23 -18.90 -10.66
CA MET A 9 1.97 -17.59 -11.18
C MET A 9 2.78 -17.33 -12.44
N VAL A 10 2.08 -17.21 -13.57
CA VAL A 10 2.67 -16.86 -14.87
C VAL A 10 2.35 -15.39 -15.11
N TYR A 11 3.38 -14.57 -15.25
CA TYR A 11 3.19 -13.18 -15.66
C TYR A 11 2.72 -13.13 -17.11
N LYS A 12 1.64 -12.38 -17.38
CA LYS A 12 1.04 -12.28 -18.71
C LYS A 12 1.96 -11.66 -19.76
N ASN A 13 2.96 -10.91 -19.33
CA ASN A 13 3.99 -10.29 -20.15
C ASN A 13 5.27 -10.14 -19.32
N GLU A 14 6.36 -9.73 -19.94
CA GLU A 14 7.63 -9.48 -19.26
C GLU A 14 7.62 -8.18 -18.42
N SER A 15 6.61 -7.33 -18.55
CA SER A 15 6.46 -6.10 -17.81
C SER A 15 6.32 -6.36 -16.31
N ARG A 16 7.08 -5.61 -15.51
CA ARG A 16 7.09 -5.71 -14.04
C ARG A 16 6.97 -4.33 -13.41
N PRO A 17 5.82 -3.66 -13.56
CA PRO A 17 5.63 -2.34 -13.00
C PRO A 17 5.50 -2.40 -11.48
N VAL A 18 6.27 -1.58 -10.80
CA VAL A 18 6.14 -1.33 -9.36
C VAL A 18 5.66 0.10 -9.18
N TYR A 19 4.47 0.24 -8.61
CA TYR A 19 3.82 1.52 -8.39
C TYR A 19 4.25 2.12 -7.06
N TYR A 20 4.47 3.43 -7.07
CA TYR A 20 4.89 4.21 -5.91
C TYR A 20 4.02 5.44 -5.72
N ALA A 21 3.83 5.82 -4.47
CA ALA A 21 3.39 7.15 -4.12
C ALA A 21 4.62 7.98 -3.71
N LYS A 22 4.79 9.10 -4.40
CA LYS A 22 5.79 10.12 -4.09
C LYS A 22 5.06 11.29 -3.47
N TYR A 23 5.36 11.61 -2.22
CA TYR A 23 4.59 12.60 -1.48
C TYR A 23 5.45 13.43 -0.55
N GLY A 24 4.91 14.57 -0.14
CA GLY A 24 5.47 15.41 0.89
C GLY A 24 4.38 16.22 1.58
N ASN A 25 4.60 16.56 2.84
CA ASN A 25 3.67 17.39 3.61
C ASN A 25 4.41 18.55 4.29
N ARG A 26 3.65 19.62 4.52
CA ARG A 26 4.14 20.79 5.23
C ARG A 26 3.01 21.43 6.03
N GLY A 27 3.17 21.47 7.37
CA GLY A 27 2.24 22.14 8.25
C GLY A 27 0.86 21.48 8.36
N CYS A 28 0.76 20.20 8.09
CA CYS A 28 -0.47 19.42 8.27
C CYS A 28 -0.17 17.97 8.66
N LEU A 29 -1.17 17.32 9.23
CA LEU A 29 -1.23 15.87 9.37
C LEU A 29 -1.92 15.28 8.14
N PHE A 30 -1.65 14.04 7.83
CA PHE A 30 -2.26 13.42 6.65
C PHE A 30 -2.50 11.93 6.81
N GLU A 31 -3.45 11.43 6.04
CA GLU A 31 -3.68 10.03 5.76
C GLU A 31 -3.76 9.84 4.24
N LEU A 32 -3.05 8.86 3.72
CA LEU A 32 -3.07 8.46 2.30
C LEU A 32 -3.63 7.05 2.19
N ARG A 33 -4.72 6.90 1.43
CA ARG A 33 -5.34 5.62 1.12
C ARG A 33 -5.29 5.34 -0.37
N VAL A 34 -5.02 4.09 -0.70
CA VAL A 34 -5.15 3.55 -2.06
C VAL A 34 -6.09 2.36 -1.99
N ASN A 35 -7.13 2.37 -2.82
CA ASN A 35 -8.18 1.35 -2.81
C ASN A 35 -8.76 1.12 -1.40
N ASP A 36 -9.03 2.21 -0.69
CA ASP A 36 -9.57 2.24 0.69
C ASP A 36 -8.62 1.70 1.77
N ILE A 37 -7.38 1.39 1.41
CA ILE A 37 -6.37 0.87 2.34
C ILE A 37 -5.41 1.99 2.74
N LEU A 38 -5.24 2.18 4.05
CA LEU A 38 -4.29 3.14 4.58
C LEU A 38 -2.86 2.70 4.24
N MET A 39 -2.17 3.51 3.42
CA MET A 39 -0.80 3.24 3.01
C MET A 39 0.21 3.91 3.90
N THR A 40 -0.06 5.14 4.29
CA THR A 40 0.82 5.90 5.17
C THR A 40 0.04 7.04 5.83
N GLU A 41 0.50 7.44 6.99
CA GLU A 41 -0.07 8.55 7.74
C GLU A 41 1.01 9.32 8.49
N MET A 42 0.70 10.58 8.77
CA MET A 42 1.46 11.42 9.69
C MET A 42 0.49 11.91 10.76
N THR A 43 0.73 11.49 12.01
CA THR A 43 -0.12 11.80 13.18
C THR A 43 0.57 12.73 14.18
N TYR A 44 1.77 13.18 13.89
CA TYR A 44 2.53 14.11 14.70
C TYR A 44 3.12 15.24 13.84
N SER A 45 3.41 16.38 14.49
CA SER A 45 3.86 17.57 13.78
C SER A 45 5.29 17.41 13.24
N ALA A 46 5.38 16.92 12.03
CA ALA A 46 6.62 16.85 11.27
C ALA A 46 6.35 17.19 9.80
N ASN A 47 7.37 17.65 9.11
CA ASN A 47 7.33 17.91 7.68
C ASN A 47 8.15 16.86 6.94
N ILE A 48 7.58 16.35 5.86
CA ILE A 48 8.28 15.46 4.94
C ILE A 48 8.58 16.25 3.67
N GLY A 49 9.86 16.39 3.32
CA GLY A 49 10.27 17.02 2.08
C GLY A 49 9.83 16.20 0.87
N GLU A 50 10.22 14.93 0.83
CA GLU A 50 9.78 13.96 -0.15
C GLU A 50 9.96 12.54 0.42
N ALA A 51 8.96 11.71 0.20
CA ALA A 51 9.02 10.28 0.50
C ALA A 51 8.51 9.49 -0.70
N LEU A 52 9.00 8.29 -0.84
CA LEU A 52 8.62 7.35 -1.89
C LEU A 52 8.27 6.01 -1.24
N ILE A 53 7.03 5.56 -1.42
CA ILE A 53 6.57 4.27 -0.88
C ILE A 53 5.97 3.43 -1.99
N THR A 54 6.18 2.11 -1.96
CA THR A 54 5.51 1.19 -2.88
C THR A 54 4.04 1.03 -2.48
N ILE A 55 3.14 1.02 -3.48
CA ILE A 55 1.70 0.83 -3.29
C ILE A 55 1.17 -0.44 -3.93
N ASN A 56 2.02 -1.26 -4.55
CA ASN A 56 1.59 -2.53 -5.14
C ASN A 56 0.80 -3.42 -4.18
N PRO A 57 1.09 -3.48 -2.86
CA PRO A 57 0.28 -4.27 -1.94
C PRO A 57 -1.21 -3.92 -1.91
N THR A 58 -1.59 -2.73 -2.38
CA THR A 58 -2.99 -2.29 -2.46
C THR A 58 -3.59 -2.39 -3.86
N ILE A 59 -2.79 -2.77 -4.85
CA ILE A 59 -3.23 -2.95 -6.24
C ILE A 59 -3.45 -4.45 -6.48
N PHE A 60 -4.70 -4.88 -6.55
CA PHE A 60 -5.04 -6.30 -6.63
C PHE A 60 -5.22 -6.81 -8.04
N LYS A 61 -5.48 -5.92 -8.97
CA LYS A 61 -5.68 -6.20 -10.39
C LYS A 61 -5.48 -4.95 -11.21
N SER A 62 -5.28 -5.12 -12.50
CA SER A 62 -5.26 -4.02 -13.47
C SER A 62 -6.60 -3.29 -13.53
N GLY A 63 -6.56 -2.06 -13.99
CA GLY A 63 -7.73 -1.21 -14.18
C GLY A 63 -7.71 0.00 -13.26
N ARG A 64 -8.89 0.51 -12.95
CA ARG A 64 -9.07 1.71 -12.14
C ARG A 64 -8.75 1.45 -10.67
N GLN A 65 -7.90 2.31 -10.13
CA GLN A 65 -7.53 2.36 -8.73
C GLN A 65 -8.00 3.69 -8.16
N THR A 66 -8.34 3.71 -6.88
CA THR A 66 -8.74 4.93 -6.18
C THR A 66 -7.65 5.41 -5.24
N VAL A 67 -7.52 6.71 -5.09
CA VAL A 67 -6.65 7.35 -4.12
C VAL A 67 -7.42 8.38 -3.33
N GLU A 68 -7.22 8.41 -2.01
CA GLU A 68 -7.83 9.36 -1.09
C GLU A 68 -6.80 9.96 -0.17
N ILE A 69 -6.93 11.26 0.07
CA ILE A 69 -6.07 12.01 0.98
C ILE A 69 -6.96 12.75 1.95
N HIS A 70 -6.68 12.59 3.24
CA HIS A 70 -7.27 13.39 4.30
C HIS A 70 -6.19 14.20 4.98
N LEU A 71 -6.33 15.52 5.00
CA LEU A 71 -5.44 16.43 5.69
C LEU A 71 -6.15 17.04 6.89
N SER A 72 -5.42 17.15 7.99
CA SER A 72 -5.89 17.81 9.21
C SER A 72 -4.81 18.75 9.77
N PRO A 73 -5.20 19.73 10.59
CA PRO A 73 -4.25 20.64 11.22
C PRO A 73 -3.27 19.90 12.14
N ILE A 74 -2.08 20.43 12.28
CA ILE A 74 -1.14 19.98 13.31
C ILE A 74 -1.72 20.22 14.71
N LYS A 75 -1.24 19.45 15.67
CA LYS A 75 -1.71 19.57 17.06
C LYS A 75 -1.55 21.00 17.58
N GLY A 76 -2.62 21.54 18.12
CA GLY A 76 -2.67 22.91 18.66
C GLY A 76 -3.16 23.97 17.67
N GLU A 77 -3.36 23.59 16.40
CA GLU A 77 -3.91 24.45 15.36
C GLU A 77 -5.34 24.04 15.01
N ASP A 78 -6.18 25.01 14.71
CA ASP A 78 -7.58 24.76 14.32
C ASP A 78 -7.74 24.64 12.81
N VAL A 79 -6.80 25.14 12.05
CA VAL A 79 -6.86 25.16 10.57
C VAL A 79 -5.51 24.85 9.95
N ILE A 80 -5.57 24.34 8.72
CA ILE A 80 -4.44 24.21 7.82
C ILE A 80 -4.26 25.56 7.15
N SER A 81 -3.10 26.18 7.29
CA SER A 81 -2.82 27.53 6.77
C SER A 81 -1.66 27.58 5.78
N ASN A 82 -0.89 26.52 5.65
CA ASN A 82 0.21 26.48 4.69
C ASN A 82 -0.33 26.46 3.25
N ALA A 83 0.25 27.29 2.38
CA ALA A 83 -0.22 27.45 1.00
C ALA A 83 -0.10 26.18 0.17
N LYS A 84 0.85 25.30 0.48
CA LYS A 84 1.05 23.99 -0.20
C LYS A 84 1.24 22.89 0.84
N PRO A 85 0.14 22.47 1.51
CA PRO A 85 0.25 21.58 2.65
C PRO A 85 0.63 20.16 2.30
N PHE A 86 0.31 19.72 1.08
CA PHE A 86 0.54 18.34 0.65
C PHE A 86 0.73 18.27 -0.86
N ARG A 87 1.64 17.40 -1.29
CA ARG A 87 1.80 17.05 -2.69
C ARG A 87 1.87 15.54 -2.84
N LEU A 88 1.35 15.03 -3.93
CA LEU A 88 1.34 13.62 -4.24
C LEU A 88 1.43 13.41 -5.74
N GLU A 89 2.29 12.50 -6.13
CA GLU A 89 2.38 11.95 -7.46
C GLU A 89 2.41 10.43 -7.35
N ILE A 90 1.63 9.73 -8.17
CA ILE A 90 1.69 8.29 -8.30
C ILE A 90 2.28 7.96 -9.65
N GLY A 91 3.21 7.06 -9.67
CA GLY A 91 3.85 6.59 -10.87
C GLY A 91 4.43 5.20 -10.67
N TYR A 92 5.10 4.70 -11.69
CA TYR A 92 5.74 3.38 -11.60
C TYR A 92 7.09 3.39 -12.31
N TYR A 93 7.93 2.47 -11.85
CA TYR A 93 9.09 1.98 -12.58
C TYR A 93 8.76 0.60 -13.11
N ASP A 94 9.06 0.33 -14.37
CA ASP A 94 8.98 -1.02 -14.91
C ASP A 94 10.35 -1.69 -14.82
N PHE A 95 10.47 -2.69 -13.97
CA PHE A 95 11.73 -3.42 -13.76
C PHE A 95 12.12 -4.33 -14.93
N ALA A 96 11.26 -4.47 -15.93
CA ALA A 96 11.60 -5.11 -17.21
C ALA A 96 12.19 -4.13 -18.22
N GLU A 97 12.04 -2.82 -18.03
CA GLU A 97 12.67 -1.81 -18.87
C GLU A 97 14.16 -1.70 -18.56
N GLU A 98 14.95 -1.43 -19.62
CA GLU A 98 16.37 -1.13 -19.44
C GLU A 98 16.56 0.20 -18.73
N VAL A 99 17.61 0.29 -17.93
CA VAL A 99 18.02 1.57 -17.33
C VAL A 99 18.60 2.48 -18.44
N ASP A 100 18.50 3.79 -18.25
CA ASP A 100 19.08 4.77 -19.16
C ASP A 100 20.62 4.81 -19.07
N GLU A 101 21.26 5.67 -19.87
CA GLU A 101 22.70 5.82 -19.88
C GLU A 101 23.29 6.26 -18.52
N SER A 102 22.48 6.93 -17.69
CA SER A 102 22.86 7.33 -16.33
C SER A 102 22.69 6.23 -15.29
N GLY A 103 22.11 5.07 -15.67
CA GLY A 103 21.76 3.97 -14.77
C GLY A 103 20.43 4.17 -14.06
N GLU A 104 19.62 5.13 -14.47
CA GLU A 104 18.31 5.42 -13.89
C GLU A 104 17.19 4.76 -14.67
N ARG A 105 16.17 4.32 -13.95
CA ARG A 105 14.92 3.82 -14.55
C ARG A 105 14.00 4.97 -14.92
N ILE A 106 13.18 4.75 -15.93
CA ILE A 106 12.20 5.74 -16.40
C ILE A 106 11.02 5.76 -15.42
N TRP A 107 10.73 6.94 -14.89
CA TRP A 107 9.53 7.17 -14.08
C TRP A 107 8.34 7.47 -14.99
N HIS A 108 7.25 6.71 -14.76
CA HIS A 108 5.99 6.87 -15.50
C HIS A 108 4.91 7.39 -14.56
N THR A 109 4.57 8.65 -14.70
CA THR A 109 3.51 9.28 -13.88
C THR A 109 2.13 8.85 -14.36
N VAL A 110 1.28 8.41 -13.45
CA VAL A 110 -0.12 8.03 -13.73
C VAL A 110 -1.14 8.90 -13.00
N PHE A 111 -0.72 9.63 -11.98
CA PHE A 111 -1.58 10.55 -11.23
C PHE A 111 -0.73 11.65 -10.61
N THR A 112 -1.26 12.87 -10.67
CA THR A 112 -0.69 14.03 -9.94
C THR A 112 -1.83 14.71 -9.20
N LEU A 113 -1.66 14.89 -7.89
CA LEU A 113 -2.64 15.59 -7.08
C LEU A 113 -2.71 17.05 -7.54
N PRO A 114 -3.90 17.58 -7.85
CA PRO A 114 -4.05 19.00 -8.16
C PRO A 114 -3.57 19.89 -7.00
N ASP A 115 -3.10 21.07 -7.33
CA ASP A 115 -2.70 22.05 -6.33
C ASP A 115 -3.89 22.38 -5.41
N ILE A 116 -3.61 22.43 -4.11
CA ILE A 116 -4.59 22.74 -3.08
C ILE A 116 -4.53 24.23 -2.80
N GLU A 117 -5.64 24.93 -3.03
CA GLU A 117 -5.75 26.34 -2.69
C GLU A 117 -6.28 26.49 -1.25
N ILE A 118 -5.47 27.13 -0.40
CA ILE A 118 -5.82 27.40 0.99
C ILE A 118 -6.25 28.86 1.10
N PRO A 119 -7.50 29.14 1.50
CA PRO A 119 -7.93 30.52 1.74
C PRO A 119 -7.14 31.14 2.91
N GLU A 120 -7.09 32.46 2.96
CA GLU A 120 -6.37 33.20 4.02
C GLU A 120 -6.78 32.77 5.43
N LYS A 121 -8.06 32.50 5.63
CA LYS A 121 -8.59 32.02 6.91
C LYS A 121 -8.20 30.58 7.26
N GLY A 122 -7.58 29.84 6.32
CA GLY A 122 -7.27 28.42 6.48
C GLY A 122 -8.47 27.50 6.27
N LEU A 123 -8.21 26.21 6.35
CA LEU A 123 -9.24 25.15 6.26
C LEU A 123 -9.13 24.19 7.46
N PRO A 124 -10.26 23.77 8.04
CA PRO A 124 -10.25 22.89 9.20
C PRO A 124 -9.81 21.45 8.84
N TYR A 125 -10.06 21.02 7.61
CA TYR A 125 -9.61 19.76 7.04
C TYR A 125 -9.71 19.83 5.52
N ILE A 126 -9.08 18.87 4.83
CA ILE A 126 -9.15 18.76 3.38
C ILE A 126 -9.29 17.27 3.05
N ASP A 127 -10.33 16.94 2.29
CA ASP A 127 -10.50 15.62 1.71
C ASP A 127 -10.40 15.72 0.18
N MET A 128 -9.54 14.89 -0.41
CA MET A 128 -9.36 14.80 -1.85
C MET A 128 -9.42 13.35 -2.29
N LYS A 129 -10.05 13.12 -3.42
CA LYS A 129 -10.15 11.81 -4.08
C LYS A 129 -9.67 11.91 -5.51
N GLY A 130 -9.07 10.84 -5.98
CA GLY A 130 -8.65 10.71 -7.36
C GLY A 130 -8.64 9.26 -7.81
N GLU A 131 -8.34 9.06 -9.06
CA GLU A 131 -8.27 7.76 -9.70
C GLU A 131 -7.06 7.69 -10.62
N PHE A 132 -6.52 6.49 -10.77
CA PHE A 132 -5.47 6.22 -11.75
C PHE A 132 -5.65 4.82 -12.33
N GLU A 133 -5.14 4.63 -13.54
CA GLU A 133 -5.10 3.32 -14.17
C GLU A 133 -3.79 2.62 -13.81
N ALA A 134 -3.91 1.37 -13.37
CA ALA A 134 -2.78 0.49 -13.17
C ALA A 134 -2.83 -0.69 -14.13
N ASN A 135 -1.66 -1.12 -14.57
CA ASN A 135 -1.51 -2.33 -15.37
C ASN A 135 -0.48 -3.21 -14.67
N VAL A 136 -0.94 -4.32 -14.11
CA VAL A 136 -0.12 -5.27 -13.37
C VAL A 136 -0.29 -6.68 -13.95
N PRO A 137 0.77 -7.51 -13.94
CA PRO A 137 0.72 -8.84 -14.53
C PRO A 137 0.08 -9.90 -13.61
N TYR A 138 -0.55 -9.50 -12.56
CA TYR A 138 -1.18 -10.37 -11.57
C TYR A 138 -2.61 -9.94 -11.29
N GLN A 139 -3.36 -10.83 -10.67
CA GLN A 139 -4.69 -10.55 -10.14
C GLN A 139 -4.89 -11.30 -8.83
N TYR A 140 -5.32 -10.58 -7.81
CA TYR A 140 -5.83 -11.15 -6.58
C TYR A 140 -7.34 -11.24 -6.64
N THR A 141 -7.89 -12.42 -6.39
CA THR A 141 -9.33 -12.61 -6.32
C THR A 141 -9.86 -12.49 -4.89
N TYR A 142 -8.98 -12.47 -3.90
CA TYR A 142 -9.33 -12.50 -2.48
C TYR A 142 -10.26 -11.35 -2.07
N TRP A 143 -10.02 -10.15 -2.60
CA TRP A 143 -10.85 -8.99 -2.23
C TRP A 143 -12.19 -8.94 -2.95
N ASP A 144 -12.33 -9.60 -4.09
CA ASP A 144 -13.62 -9.75 -4.74
C ASP A 144 -14.56 -10.65 -3.90
N ASP A 145 -13.96 -11.55 -3.10
CA ASP A 145 -14.62 -12.39 -2.12
C ASP A 145 -14.61 -11.78 -0.70
N CYS A 146 -13.96 -10.62 -0.52
CA CYS A 146 -13.93 -9.93 0.75
C CYS A 146 -15.30 -9.34 1.08
N VAL A 147 -15.98 -10.04 1.93
CA VAL A 147 -17.18 -9.55 2.59
C VAL A 147 -16.77 -8.39 3.51
N ASP A 148 -17.57 -7.34 3.55
CA ASP A 148 -17.44 -6.31 4.58
C ASP A 148 -17.31 -7.02 5.94
N LEU A 149 -16.21 -6.79 6.65
CA LEU A 149 -15.96 -7.43 7.94
C LEU A 149 -17.12 -7.25 8.92
N ARG A 150 -17.87 -6.16 8.80
CA ARG A 150 -19.07 -5.89 9.59
C ARG A 150 -20.20 -6.87 9.33
N THR A 151 -20.17 -7.55 8.18
CA THR A 151 -21.20 -8.53 7.78
C THR A 151 -20.80 -9.95 8.10
N ILE A 152 -19.59 -10.20 8.58
CA ILE A 152 -19.14 -11.54 8.99
C ILE A 152 -19.66 -11.79 10.40
N PRO A 153 -20.53 -12.79 10.60
CA PRO A 153 -20.95 -13.18 11.94
C PRO A 153 -19.74 -13.56 12.80
N ASP A 154 -19.71 -13.12 14.03
CA ASP A 154 -18.69 -13.50 15.00
C ASP A 154 -17.25 -13.10 14.60
N ILE A 155 -17.07 -11.98 13.86
CA ILE A 155 -15.75 -11.53 13.40
C ILE A 155 -14.76 -11.36 14.56
N GLU A 156 -15.20 -10.82 15.68
CA GLU A 156 -14.35 -10.64 16.84
C GLU A 156 -13.83 -11.99 17.36
N GLN A 157 -14.70 -13.00 17.41
CA GLN A 157 -14.31 -14.35 17.82
C GLN A 157 -13.34 -14.99 16.82
N LYS A 158 -13.52 -14.75 15.53
CA LYS A 158 -12.60 -15.25 14.50
C LYS A 158 -11.23 -14.62 14.61
N ILE A 159 -11.14 -13.32 14.87
CA ILE A 159 -9.88 -12.60 15.08
C ILE A 159 -9.19 -13.12 16.35
N VAL A 160 -9.92 -13.31 17.43
CA VAL A 160 -9.39 -13.86 18.67
C VAL A 160 -8.83 -15.27 18.46
N LYS A 161 -9.53 -16.12 17.72
CA LYS A 161 -9.05 -17.48 17.39
C LYS A 161 -7.74 -17.46 16.61
N GLU A 162 -7.61 -16.59 15.62
CA GLU A 162 -6.34 -16.45 14.87
C GLU A 162 -5.21 -15.98 15.77
N TYR A 163 -5.47 -15.00 16.61
CA TYR A 163 -4.49 -14.51 17.58
C TYR A 163 -4.07 -15.62 18.56
N GLU A 164 -5.03 -16.36 19.10
CA GLU A 164 -4.77 -17.47 20.01
C GLU A 164 -4.01 -18.61 19.34
N TYR A 165 -4.30 -18.90 18.08
CA TYR A 165 -3.56 -19.89 17.29
C TYR A 165 -2.08 -19.53 17.16
N VAL A 166 -1.77 -18.31 16.75
CA VAL A 166 -0.38 -17.83 16.65
C VAL A 166 0.29 -17.86 18.01
N ARG A 167 -0.38 -17.38 19.05
CA ARG A 167 0.12 -17.41 20.43
C ARG A 167 0.43 -18.82 20.91
N LYS A 168 -0.43 -19.78 20.61
CA LYS A 168 -0.24 -21.19 20.93
C LYS A 168 1.00 -21.76 20.24
N LEU A 169 1.18 -21.47 18.95
CA LEU A 169 2.36 -21.92 18.20
C LEU A 169 3.66 -21.38 18.80
N ILE A 170 3.66 -20.13 19.23
CA ILE A 170 4.80 -19.51 19.90
C ILE A 170 5.06 -20.19 21.25
N ALA A 171 4.01 -20.37 22.06
CA ALA A 171 4.13 -21.00 23.38
C ALA A 171 4.61 -22.46 23.31
N GLN A 172 4.19 -23.19 22.30
CA GLN A 172 4.61 -24.57 22.04
C GLN A 172 5.97 -24.67 21.34
N LYS A 173 6.58 -23.55 21.00
CA LYS A 173 7.80 -23.49 20.17
C LYS A 173 7.69 -24.30 18.88
N ASN A 174 6.50 -24.32 18.30
CA ASN A 174 6.22 -25.02 17.05
C ASN A 174 6.65 -24.16 15.86
N LEU A 175 7.97 -24.09 15.65
CA LEU A 175 8.57 -23.24 14.63
C LEU A 175 8.19 -23.65 13.21
N GLU A 176 7.97 -24.93 12.96
CA GLU A 176 7.60 -25.43 11.62
C GLU A 176 6.21 -24.93 11.19
N GLN A 177 5.21 -25.02 12.08
CA GLN A 177 3.87 -24.53 11.79
C GLN A 177 3.83 -23.01 11.73
N LEU A 178 4.60 -22.34 12.60
CA LEU A 178 4.71 -20.88 12.60
C LEU A 178 5.34 -20.39 11.29
N LYS A 179 6.40 -21.02 10.82
CA LYS A 179 7.00 -20.74 9.50
C LYS A 179 6.00 -20.89 8.36
N LYS A 180 5.27 -22.01 8.34
CA LYS A 180 4.24 -22.25 7.31
C LYS A 180 3.19 -21.15 7.31
N TYR A 181 2.73 -20.73 8.47
CA TYR A 181 1.76 -19.65 8.61
C TYR A 181 2.30 -18.33 8.07
N PHE A 182 3.50 -17.93 8.49
CA PHE A 182 4.12 -16.68 8.03
C PHE A 182 4.55 -16.73 6.57
N ILE A 183 5.04 -17.86 6.06
CA ILE A 183 5.38 -18.02 4.65
C ILE A 183 4.14 -17.83 3.78
N SER A 184 3.01 -18.44 4.15
CA SER A 184 1.75 -18.26 3.43
C SER A 184 1.34 -16.79 3.36
N SER A 185 1.38 -16.08 4.49
CA SER A 185 1.08 -14.65 4.55
C SER A 185 2.08 -13.80 3.76
N TYR A 186 3.36 -14.15 3.82
CA TYR A 186 4.43 -13.45 3.10
C TYR A 186 4.38 -13.71 1.59
N GLN A 187 3.94 -14.88 1.16
CA GLN A 187 3.75 -15.19 -0.27
C GLN A 187 2.74 -14.25 -0.93
N GLU A 188 1.65 -13.92 -0.23
CA GLU A 188 0.68 -12.95 -0.72
C GLU A 188 1.32 -11.58 -0.97
N PHE A 189 2.14 -11.12 -0.03
CA PHE A 189 2.89 -9.87 -0.18
C PHE A 189 3.92 -9.96 -1.30
N ALA A 190 4.65 -11.06 -1.38
CA ALA A 190 5.73 -11.25 -2.34
C ALA A 190 5.26 -11.25 -3.80
N ILE A 191 4.02 -11.70 -4.08
CA ILE A 191 3.45 -11.63 -5.42
C ILE A 191 3.36 -10.19 -5.89
N THR A 192 3.00 -9.26 -5.02
CA THR A 192 2.91 -7.85 -5.38
C THR A 192 4.26 -7.21 -5.68
N ILE A 193 5.36 -7.78 -5.18
CA ILE A 193 6.73 -7.30 -5.43
C ILE A 193 7.54 -8.25 -6.33
N TYR A 194 6.86 -9.20 -6.97
CA TYR A 194 7.46 -10.12 -7.97
C TYR A 194 8.60 -11.00 -7.43
N GLN A 195 8.51 -11.43 -6.19
CA GLN A 195 9.44 -12.40 -5.63
C GLN A 195 9.06 -13.83 -6.02
N THR A 196 10.08 -14.71 -6.13
CA THR A 196 9.89 -16.14 -6.33
C THR A 196 9.72 -16.85 -4.98
N LYS A 197 9.15 -18.06 -5.00
CA LYS A 197 9.03 -18.89 -3.81
C LYS A 197 10.41 -19.22 -3.22
N GLU A 198 11.40 -19.49 -4.08
CA GLU A 198 12.76 -19.76 -3.66
C GLU A 198 13.38 -18.57 -2.90
N ASP A 199 13.20 -17.36 -3.41
CA ASP A 199 13.65 -16.12 -2.75
C ASP A 199 12.99 -15.96 -1.37
N ILE A 200 11.70 -16.26 -1.26
CA ILE A 200 10.95 -16.19 -0.01
C ILE A 200 11.50 -17.19 1.01
N GLU A 201 11.63 -18.46 0.62
CA GLU A 201 12.13 -19.52 1.49
C GLU A 201 13.58 -19.27 1.94
N THR A 202 14.40 -18.70 1.09
CA THR A 202 15.80 -18.34 1.41
C THR A 202 15.88 -17.26 2.47
N SER A 203 14.97 -16.30 2.47
CA SER A 203 14.93 -15.20 3.45
C SER A 203 14.59 -15.66 4.88
N TRP A 204 14.09 -16.88 5.06
CA TRP A 204 13.72 -17.47 6.35
C TRP A 204 14.80 -18.38 6.97
N LYS A 205 15.93 -18.55 6.31
CA LYS A 205 17.09 -19.29 6.82
C LYS A 205 18.02 -18.40 7.62
#